data_feb9f1d9318c72a8b55dd546b7b7d9ae
#
_entry.id   feb9f1d9318c72a8b55dd546b7b7d9ae
#
_cell.length_a   1.000
_cell.length_b   1.000
_cell.length_c   1.000
_cell.angle_alpha   90.00
_cell.angle_beta   90.00
_cell.angle_gamma   90.00
#
_symmetry.space_group_name_H-M   'P 1'
#
loop_
_entity.id
_entity.type
_entity.pdbx_description
1 polymer ?
#
loop_
_entity_poly.entity_id
_entity_poly.type
_entity_poly.pdbx_seq_one_letter_code
_entity_poly.pdbx_strand_id
1 'polypeptide(L)'
;GIFINSGVLHRFEAQSSTFAPNIVFSPTLLAPENSLIYEKYILPVISSSVPYQVFSPSNTFGKQVLQLLSQICTIQETKPDNELCTIQLLFQLWNILQKNMDWTSDSNNIHRLNHKQARLQAMMQYIHDHYMEEITLETIAASASISKSGALHIFQTGIHCSPVAYLIQYRLAQAAEQLYITQKSVSSIAEETGFTSSGYFCRKFRQYYHMSPNEYRKKKT
;
A
#
# COMPACT_ATOMS: atom_id res chain seq x y z
N GLY A 1 -17.53 4.39 -3.62
CA GLY A 1 -16.10 4.73 -3.64
C GLY A 1 -15.55 4.86 -2.24
N ILE A 2 -14.25 4.93 -2.16
CA ILE A 2 -13.54 5.11 -0.91
C ILE A 2 -12.35 6.05 -1.12
N PHE A 3 -12.17 7.03 -0.25
CA PHE A 3 -10.94 7.77 -0.07
C PHE A 3 -10.10 7.07 1.01
N ILE A 4 -8.82 6.90 0.76
CA ILE A 4 -7.86 6.37 1.72
C ILE A 4 -6.76 7.42 1.87
N ASN A 5 -6.53 7.85 3.10
CA ASN A 5 -5.59 8.91 3.38
C ASN A 5 -4.13 8.46 3.21
N SER A 6 -3.23 9.45 3.09
CA SER A 6 -1.80 9.22 2.99
C SER A 6 -1.29 8.36 4.16
N GLY A 7 -0.41 7.42 3.85
CA GLY A 7 0.20 6.56 4.85
C GLY A 7 -0.70 5.46 5.43
N VAL A 8 -1.98 5.38 5.08
CA VAL A 8 -2.88 4.33 5.58
C VAL A 8 -2.61 3.00 4.89
N LEU A 9 -2.19 2.01 5.68
CA LEU A 9 -2.03 0.65 5.18
C LEU A 9 -3.39 0.02 4.91
N HIS A 10 -3.57 -0.50 3.71
CA HIS A 10 -4.81 -1.12 3.28
C HIS A 10 -4.53 -2.26 2.30
N ARG A 11 -5.49 -3.15 2.16
CA ARG A 11 -5.51 -4.15 1.08
C ARG A 11 -6.91 -4.29 0.53
N PHE A 12 -6.99 -4.65 -0.74
CA PHE A 12 -8.23 -5.05 -1.37
C PHE A 12 -8.37 -6.57 -1.35
N GLU A 13 -9.55 -7.05 -0.99
CA GLU A 13 -9.89 -8.47 -1.02
C GLU A 13 -11.26 -8.61 -1.66
N ALA A 14 -11.36 -9.44 -2.70
CA ALA A 14 -12.60 -9.69 -3.41
C ALA A 14 -12.91 -11.19 -3.40
N GLN A 15 -14.17 -11.55 -3.12
CA GLN A 15 -14.64 -12.94 -3.13
C GLN A 15 -14.91 -13.45 -4.56
N SER A 16 -15.03 -12.55 -5.53
CA SER A 16 -15.25 -12.85 -6.94
C SER A 16 -14.50 -11.86 -7.81
N SER A 17 -14.46 -12.11 -9.13
CA SER A 17 -13.88 -11.15 -10.08
C SER A 17 -14.57 -9.80 -9.95
N THR A 18 -13.82 -8.77 -9.61
CA THR A 18 -14.33 -7.43 -9.34
C THR A 18 -13.43 -6.40 -10.03
N PHE A 19 -14.05 -5.45 -10.71
CA PHE A 19 -13.35 -4.28 -11.27
C PHE A 19 -13.43 -3.13 -10.27
N ALA A 20 -12.28 -2.73 -9.73
CA ALA A 20 -12.16 -1.63 -8.78
C ALA A 20 -11.10 -0.63 -9.27
N PRO A 21 -11.49 0.35 -10.10
CA PRO A 21 -10.57 1.37 -10.56
C PRO A 21 -10.08 2.19 -9.36
N ASN A 22 -8.77 2.48 -9.33
CA ASN A 22 -8.17 3.29 -8.29
C ASN A 22 -7.35 4.43 -8.89
N ILE A 23 -7.28 5.54 -8.16
CA ILE A 23 -6.48 6.71 -8.49
C ILE A 23 -5.53 6.94 -7.34
N VAL A 24 -4.24 6.77 -7.61
CA VAL A 24 -3.17 7.00 -6.63
C VAL A 24 -2.29 8.14 -7.13
N PHE A 25 -2.08 9.14 -6.29
CA PHE A 25 -1.25 10.29 -6.65
C PHE A 25 -0.52 10.83 -5.42
N SER A 26 0.64 11.47 -5.65
CA SER A 26 1.33 12.22 -4.59
C SER A 26 0.57 13.51 -4.28
N PRO A 27 0.41 13.88 -3.00
CA PRO A 27 -0.14 15.19 -2.63
C PRO A 27 0.62 16.37 -3.25
N THR A 28 1.91 16.20 -3.53
CA THR A 28 2.74 17.19 -4.21
C THR A 28 2.36 17.48 -5.65
N LEU A 29 1.55 16.59 -6.26
CA LEU A 29 0.94 16.84 -7.57
C LEU A 29 -0.04 18.02 -7.53
N LEU A 30 -0.71 18.24 -6.39
CA LEU A 30 -1.64 19.35 -6.22
C LEU A 30 -0.94 20.65 -5.85
N ALA A 31 0.11 20.59 -5.01
CA ALA A 31 0.89 21.77 -4.66
C ALA A 31 2.24 21.37 -4.07
N PRO A 32 3.32 22.13 -4.33
CA PRO A 32 4.63 21.92 -3.69
C PRO A 32 4.54 22.06 -2.16
N GLU A 33 5.28 21.23 -1.41
CA GLU A 33 5.25 21.17 0.06
C GLU A 33 5.54 22.51 0.76
N ASN A 34 6.35 23.36 0.14
CA ASN A 34 6.71 24.68 0.66
C ASN A 34 5.77 25.81 0.19
N SER A 35 4.59 25.47 -0.33
CA SER A 35 3.61 26.45 -0.81
C SER A 35 2.49 26.69 0.21
N LEU A 36 1.96 27.92 0.22
CA LEU A 36 0.80 28.27 1.03
C LEU A 36 -0.43 27.38 0.74
N ILE A 37 -0.58 26.91 -0.50
CA ILE A 37 -1.66 26.01 -0.89
C ILE A 37 -1.49 24.67 -0.19
N TYR A 38 -0.27 24.13 -0.15
CA TYR A 38 0.00 22.87 0.51
C TYR A 38 -0.26 22.96 2.03
N GLU A 39 0.29 23.96 2.68
CA GLU A 39 0.11 24.17 4.13
C GLU A 39 -1.35 24.36 4.52
N LYS A 40 -2.10 25.11 3.72
CA LYS A 40 -3.49 25.46 4.06
C LYS A 40 -4.51 24.41 3.66
N TYR A 41 -4.30 23.70 2.55
CA TYR A 41 -5.34 22.83 1.96
C TYR A 41 -4.94 21.38 1.81
N ILE A 42 -3.66 21.04 1.79
CA ILE A 42 -3.19 19.68 1.60
C ILE A 42 -2.78 19.06 2.94
N LEU A 43 -1.90 19.73 3.66
CA LEU A 43 -1.34 19.26 4.92
C LEU A 43 -2.43 18.90 5.96
N PRO A 44 -3.50 19.68 6.16
CA PRO A 44 -4.56 19.32 7.12
C PRO A 44 -5.26 17.99 6.78
N VAL A 45 -5.41 17.66 5.50
CA VAL A 45 -6.01 16.40 5.08
C VAL A 45 -5.07 15.23 5.36
N ILE A 46 -3.85 15.30 4.84
CA ILE A 46 -2.90 14.17 4.92
C ILE A 46 -2.42 13.92 6.35
N SER A 47 -2.41 14.95 7.20
CA SER A 47 -2.08 14.84 8.62
C SER A 47 -3.29 14.64 9.54
N SER A 48 -4.51 14.59 8.98
CA SER A 48 -5.72 14.34 9.76
C SER A 48 -5.76 12.90 10.29
N SER A 49 -6.57 12.67 11.30
CA SER A 49 -6.83 11.33 11.84
C SER A 49 -7.85 10.53 11.02
N VAL A 50 -8.42 11.11 9.97
CA VAL A 50 -9.37 10.43 9.10
C VAL A 50 -8.61 9.41 8.24
N PRO A 51 -8.67 8.09 8.53
CA PRO A 51 -7.90 7.11 7.80
C PRO A 51 -8.51 6.81 6.43
N TYR A 52 -9.83 6.83 6.35
CA TYR A 52 -10.60 6.63 5.11
C TYR A 52 -11.97 7.25 5.20
N GLN A 53 -12.59 7.46 4.06
CA GLN A 53 -13.99 7.87 3.93
C GLN A 53 -14.67 7.08 2.82
N VAL A 54 -15.81 6.47 3.14
CA VAL A 54 -16.64 5.76 2.15
C VAL A 54 -17.66 6.73 1.56
N PHE A 55 -17.82 6.70 0.23
CA PHE A 55 -18.78 7.50 -0.52
C PHE A 55 -19.89 6.61 -1.07
N SER A 56 -21.13 6.99 -0.81
CA SER A 56 -22.34 6.35 -1.31
C SER A 56 -23.07 7.28 -2.26
N PRO A 57 -23.72 6.76 -3.31
CA PRO A 57 -24.59 7.57 -4.17
C PRO A 57 -25.89 8.04 -3.50
N SER A 58 -26.11 7.69 -2.23
CA SER A 58 -27.31 8.05 -1.47
C SER A 58 -27.39 9.52 -1.07
N ASN A 59 -26.28 10.25 -1.06
CA ASN A 59 -26.23 11.67 -0.73
C ASN A 59 -25.51 12.49 -1.81
N THR A 60 -25.73 13.81 -1.81
CA THR A 60 -25.19 14.73 -2.81
C THR A 60 -23.67 14.74 -2.84
N PHE A 61 -23.02 14.74 -1.67
CA PHE A 61 -21.57 14.73 -1.56
C PHE A 61 -20.97 13.47 -2.18
N GLY A 62 -21.47 12.28 -1.80
CA GLY A 62 -21.02 11.02 -2.38
C GLY A 62 -21.25 10.93 -3.89
N LYS A 63 -22.40 11.41 -4.39
CA LYS A 63 -22.67 11.48 -5.85
C LYS A 63 -21.63 12.31 -6.57
N GLN A 64 -21.30 13.51 -6.07
CA GLN A 64 -20.32 14.40 -6.69
C GLN A 64 -18.92 13.76 -6.73
N VAL A 65 -18.49 13.15 -5.64
CA VAL A 65 -17.21 12.45 -5.58
C VAL A 65 -17.16 11.30 -6.59
N LEU A 66 -18.18 10.43 -6.59
CA LEU A 66 -18.26 9.29 -7.51
C LEU A 66 -18.31 9.72 -8.98
N GLN A 67 -18.98 10.82 -9.29
CA GLN A 67 -19.03 11.38 -10.64
C GLN A 67 -17.65 11.86 -11.11
N LEU A 68 -16.90 12.57 -10.26
CA LEU A 68 -15.54 13.01 -10.58
C LEU A 68 -14.58 11.82 -10.74
N LEU A 69 -14.66 10.81 -9.88
CA LEU A 69 -13.87 9.60 -10.03
C LEU A 69 -14.15 8.90 -11.36
N SER A 70 -15.43 8.76 -11.74
CA SER A 70 -15.81 8.18 -13.03
C SER A 70 -15.28 8.99 -14.22
N GLN A 71 -15.32 10.32 -14.14
CA GLN A 71 -14.78 11.21 -15.19
C GLN A 71 -13.27 11.04 -15.34
N ILE A 72 -12.52 10.98 -14.24
CA ILE A 72 -11.08 10.76 -14.28
C ILE A 72 -10.76 9.40 -14.93
N CYS A 73 -11.42 8.32 -14.52
CA CYS A 73 -11.23 7.00 -15.11
C CYS A 73 -11.51 7.00 -16.62
N THR A 74 -12.63 7.60 -17.04
CA THR A 74 -13.01 7.70 -18.46
C THR A 74 -11.98 8.47 -19.28
N ILE A 75 -11.48 9.60 -18.76
CA ILE A 75 -10.46 10.40 -19.46
C ILE A 75 -9.16 9.62 -19.60
N GLN A 76 -8.73 8.91 -18.56
CA GLN A 76 -7.53 8.08 -18.59
C GLN A 76 -7.61 6.94 -19.64
N GLU A 77 -8.80 6.38 -19.84
CA GLU A 77 -9.00 5.30 -20.80
C GLU A 77 -9.16 5.80 -22.26
N THR A 78 -9.69 7.01 -22.45
CA THR A 78 -10.18 7.43 -23.79
C THR A 78 -9.35 8.50 -24.46
N LYS A 79 -8.52 9.24 -23.72
CA LYS A 79 -7.78 10.40 -24.26
C LYS A 79 -6.28 10.25 -24.07
N PRO A 80 -5.47 10.30 -25.16
CA PRO A 80 -4.07 10.66 -25.03
C PRO A 80 -3.96 12.12 -24.56
N ASP A 81 -2.87 12.49 -23.93
CA ASP A 81 -2.60 13.86 -23.46
C ASP A 81 -3.66 14.37 -22.45
N ASN A 82 -3.98 13.53 -21.46
CA ASN A 82 -5.04 13.78 -20.49
C ASN A 82 -4.57 14.41 -19.16
N GLU A 83 -3.29 14.69 -19.00
CA GLU A 83 -2.65 15.07 -17.74
C GLU A 83 -3.27 16.34 -17.14
N LEU A 84 -3.43 17.38 -17.94
CA LEU A 84 -4.04 18.65 -17.47
C LEU A 84 -5.51 18.47 -17.06
N CYS A 85 -6.27 17.70 -17.84
CA CYS A 85 -7.66 17.41 -17.49
C CYS A 85 -7.76 16.60 -16.20
N THR A 86 -6.87 15.64 -16.03
CA THR A 86 -6.79 14.81 -14.82
C THR A 86 -6.46 15.64 -13.60
N ILE A 87 -5.43 16.49 -13.69
CA ILE A 87 -5.04 17.41 -12.59
C ILE A 87 -6.21 18.35 -12.24
N GLN A 88 -6.89 18.91 -13.22
CA GLN A 88 -8.05 19.79 -12.98
C GLN A 88 -9.18 19.06 -12.23
N LEU A 89 -9.49 17.82 -12.60
CA LEU A 89 -10.51 17.01 -11.91
C LEU A 89 -10.05 16.61 -10.50
N LEU A 90 -8.76 16.33 -10.30
CA LEU A 90 -8.19 16.08 -8.98
C LEU A 90 -8.30 17.30 -8.06
N PHE A 91 -8.08 18.51 -8.58
CA PHE A 91 -8.30 19.74 -7.80
C PHE A 91 -9.77 19.93 -7.44
N GLN A 92 -10.71 19.64 -8.34
CA GLN A 92 -12.14 19.69 -8.04
C GLN A 92 -12.51 18.67 -6.97
N LEU A 93 -12.02 17.43 -7.09
CA LEU A 93 -12.23 16.39 -6.11
C LEU A 93 -11.69 16.82 -4.73
N TRP A 94 -10.45 17.31 -4.68
CA TRP A 94 -9.81 17.78 -3.44
C TRP A 94 -10.62 18.92 -2.78
N ASN A 95 -11.08 19.88 -3.55
CA ASN A 95 -11.90 20.99 -3.06
C ASN A 95 -13.24 20.52 -2.47
N ILE A 96 -13.86 19.50 -3.08
CA ILE A 96 -15.09 18.90 -2.54
C ILE A 96 -14.81 18.17 -1.23
N LEU A 97 -13.72 17.40 -1.13
CA LEU A 97 -13.30 16.74 0.10
C LEU A 97 -13.04 17.75 1.21
N GLN A 98 -12.29 18.82 0.91
CA GLN A 98 -11.98 19.89 1.86
C GLN A 98 -13.21 20.57 2.46
N LYS A 99 -14.24 20.80 1.63
CA LYS A 99 -15.45 21.50 2.06
C LYS A 99 -16.45 20.66 2.82
N ASN A 100 -16.47 19.36 2.61
CA ASN A 100 -17.53 18.47 3.11
C ASN A 100 -17.06 17.51 4.19
N MET A 101 -15.77 17.48 4.49
CA MET A 101 -15.24 16.62 5.54
C MET A 101 -14.62 17.45 6.66
N ASP A 102 -14.82 17.00 7.88
CA ASP A 102 -14.14 17.56 9.04
C ASP A 102 -12.77 16.89 9.19
N TRP A 103 -11.72 17.66 8.93
CA TRP A 103 -10.32 17.24 9.04
C TRP A 103 -9.73 17.57 10.41
N THR A 104 -10.52 18.23 11.30
CA THR A 104 -10.15 18.47 12.67
C THR A 104 -10.38 17.21 13.50
N SER A 105 -9.42 16.73 14.19
CA SER A 105 -9.54 15.51 14.97
C SER A 105 -8.79 15.61 16.29
N ASP A 106 -9.27 14.86 17.27
CA ASP A 106 -8.67 14.72 18.60
C ASP A 106 -7.17 14.39 18.51
N SER A 107 -6.34 15.37 18.83
CA SER A 107 -4.88 15.29 18.73
C SER A 107 -4.25 14.13 19.51
N ASN A 108 -4.88 13.63 20.57
CA ASN A 108 -4.32 12.58 21.42
C ASN A 108 -4.47 11.14 20.86
N ASN A 109 -5.54 10.84 20.13
CA ASN A 109 -5.68 9.54 19.45
C ASN A 109 -4.87 9.48 18.15
N ILE A 110 -4.70 10.61 17.50
CA ILE A 110 -3.96 10.77 16.26
C ILE A 110 -2.48 10.45 16.46
N HIS A 111 -1.84 11.03 17.46
CA HIS A 111 -0.43 10.77 17.75
C HIS A 111 -0.15 9.27 17.97
N ARG A 112 -1.06 8.56 18.66
CA ARG A 112 -0.88 7.10 18.88
C ARG A 112 -1.08 6.27 17.61
N LEU A 113 -2.06 6.60 16.78
CA LEU A 113 -2.31 5.89 15.51
C LEU A 113 -1.19 6.17 14.51
N ASN A 114 -0.80 7.43 14.34
CA ASN A 114 0.29 7.83 13.46
C ASN A 114 1.63 7.21 13.90
N HIS A 115 1.92 7.15 15.20
CA HIS A 115 3.13 6.47 15.69
C HIS A 115 3.14 4.97 15.43
N LYS A 116 2.01 4.27 15.61
CA LYS A 116 1.91 2.83 15.28
C LYS A 116 2.09 2.59 13.79
N GLN A 117 1.46 3.41 12.98
CA GLN A 117 1.52 3.31 11.53
C GLN A 117 2.90 3.65 10.99
N ALA A 118 3.52 4.73 11.47
CA ALA A 118 4.89 5.09 11.10
C ALA A 118 5.89 3.97 11.48
N ARG A 119 5.74 3.36 12.66
CA ARG A 119 6.54 2.21 13.07
C ARG A 119 6.33 0.99 12.19
N LEU A 120 5.08 0.68 11.83
CA LEU A 120 4.78 -0.42 10.91
C LEU A 120 5.41 -0.17 9.55
N GLN A 121 5.27 1.03 9.01
CA GLN A 121 5.89 1.43 7.73
C GLN A 121 7.42 1.34 7.79
N ALA A 122 8.06 1.83 8.86
CA ALA A 122 9.50 1.74 9.03
C ALA A 122 9.98 0.28 9.04
N MET A 123 9.27 -0.61 9.75
CA MET A 123 9.59 -2.03 9.78
C MET A 123 9.37 -2.72 8.41
N MET A 124 8.30 -2.37 7.71
CA MET A 124 8.03 -2.89 6.36
C MET A 124 9.10 -2.42 5.38
N GLN A 125 9.47 -1.14 5.43
CA GLN A 125 10.53 -0.58 4.58
C GLN A 125 11.87 -1.27 4.86
N TYR A 126 12.23 -1.46 6.13
CA TYR A 126 13.43 -2.22 6.49
C TYR A 126 13.43 -3.64 5.91
N ILE A 127 12.29 -4.32 5.94
CA ILE A 127 12.14 -5.65 5.32
C ILE A 127 12.35 -5.56 3.80
N HIS A 128 11.78 -4.54 3.13
CA HIS A 128 11.92 -4.36 1.69
C HIS A 128 13.36 -4.06 1.27
N ASP A 129 14.09 -3.30 2.07
CA ASP A 129 15.47 -2.91 1.75
C ASP A 129 16.47 -4.05 2.02
N HIS A 130 16.17 -4.95 2.97
CA HIS A 130 17.08 -5.98 3.47
C HIS A 130 16.59 -7.42 3.27
N TYR A 131 15.51 -7.67 2.51
CA TYR A 131 14.89 -9.01 2.42
C TYR A 131 15.83 -10.11 1.92
N MET A 132 16.86 -9.77 1.17
CA MET A 132 17.86 -10.73 0.68
C MET A 132 18.84 -11.19 1.78
N GLU A 133 18.96 -10.41 2.84
CA GLU A 133 19.89 -10.65 3.96
C GLU A 133 19.26 -11.53 5.04
N GLU A 134 20.09 -12.03 5.95
CA GLU A 134 19.60 -12.71 7.14
C GLU A 134 19.12 -11.68 8.17
N ILE A 135 17.80 -11.40 8.16
CA ILE A 135 17.17 -10.49 9.10
C ILE A 135 16.31 -11.24 10.11
N THR A 136 16.31 -10.75 11.35
CA THR A 136 15.61 -11.36 12.48
C THR A 136 14.47 -10.49 12.97
N LEU A 137 13.59 -11.03 13.81
CA LEU A 137 12.56 -10.24 14.48
C LEU A 137 13.16 -9.09 15.30
N GLU A 138 14.34 -9.29 15.87
CA GLU A 138 15.09 -8.30 16.61
C GLU A 138 15.50 -7.11 15.74
N THR A 139 16.08 -7.36 14.57
CA THR A 139 16.53 -6.31 13.66
C THR A 139 15.35 -5.55 13.07
N ILE A 140 14.26 -6.25 12.75
CA ILE A 140 13.01 -5.61 12.30
C ILE A 140 12.44 -4.70 13.40
N ALA A 141 12.36 -5.15 14.64
CA ALA A 141 11.85 -4.34 15.75
C ALA A 141 12.74 -3.14 16.05
N ALA A 142 14.07 -3.32 15.96
CA ALA A 142 15.05 -2.26 16.16
C ALA A 142 14.94 -1.14 15.12
N SER A 143 14.59 -1.44 13.86
CA SER A 143 14.40 -0.42 12.80
C SER A 143 13.32 0.60 13.14
N ALA A 144 12.34 0.24 13.98
CA ALA A 144 11.30 1.13 14.48
C ALA A 144 11.49 1.54 15.95
N SER A 145 12.68 1.26 16.54
CA SER A 145 13.01 1.55 17.94
C SER A 145 11.98 1.01 18.95
N ILE A 146 11.55 -0.25 18.76
CA ILE A 146 10.58 -0.94 19.63
C ILE A 146 11.07 -2.35 20.02
N SER A 147 10.40 -2.93 21.03
CA SER A 147 10.62 -4.31 21.43
C SER A 147 10.03 -5.31 20.43
N LYS A 148 10.52 -6.56 20.46
CA LYS A 148 9.95 -7.68 19.65
C LYS A 148 8.45 -7.86 19.87
N SER A 149 7.98 -7.80 21.11
CA SER A 149 6.55 -7.89 21.41
C SER A 149 5.75 -6.73 20.82
N GLY A 150 6.32 -5.51 20.84
CA GLY A 150 5.75 -4.34 20.19
C GLY A 150 5.64 -4.53 18.67
N ALA A 151 6.69 -5.03 18.02
CA ALA A 151 6.68 -5.32 16.58
C ALA A 151 5.62 -6.37 16.22
N LEU A 152 5.55 -7.48 16.97
CA LEU A 152 4.52 -8.50 16.77
C LEU A 152 3.10 -7.92 16.92
N HIS A 153 2.87 -7.13 17.97
CA HIS A 153 1.56 -6.50 18.19
C HIS A 153 1.17 -5.54 17.06
N ILE A 154 2.11 -4.69 16.61
CA ILE A 154 1.86 -3.72 15.54
C ILE A 154 1.56 -4.44 14.21
N PHE A 155 2.33 -5.45 13.84
CA PHE A 155 2.08 -6.25 12.65
C PHE A 155 0.76 -7.00 12.73
N GLN A 156 0.46 -7.65 13.87
CA GLN A 156 -0.80 -8.38 14.04
C GLN A 156 -2.02 -7.48 13.94
N THR A 157 -1.95 -6.28 14.54
CA THR A 157 -3.09 -5.33 14.51
C THR A 157 -3.19 -4.56 13.20
N GLY A 158 -2.06 -4.29 12.52
CA GLY A 158 -2.01 -3.51 11.29
C GLY A 158 -2.27 -4.33 10.02
N ILE A 159 -1.63 -5.49 9.89
CA ILE A 159 -1.69 -6.32 8.68
C ILE A 159 -1.97 -7.81 8.93
N HIS A 160 -2.41 -8.16 10.13
CA HIS A 160 -2.88 -9.50 10.55
C HIS A 160 -1.89 -10.65 10.31
N CYS A 161 -0.60 -10.37 10.31
CA CYS A 161 0.46 -11.38 10.23
C CYS A 161 1.63 -11.02 11.16
N SER A 162 2.61 -11.91 11.28
CA SER A 162 3.85 -11.59 12.00
C SER A 162 4.87 -10.94 11.07
N PRO A 163 5.88 -10.17 11.59
CA PRO A 163 6.96 -9.61 10.80
C PRO A 163 7.70 -10.67 9.96
N VAL A 164 7.98 -11.83 10.56
CA VAL A 164 8.64 -12.94 9.86
C VAL A 164 7.75 -13.55 8.77
N ALA A 165 6.44 -13.67 9.01
CA ALA A 165 5.52 -14.14 7.99
C ALA A 165 5.45 -13.14 6.82
N TYR A 166 5.43 -11.84 7.10
CA TYR A 166 5.49 -10.80 6.08
C TYR A 166 6.78 -10.86 5.26
N LEU A 167 7.94 -11.00 5.90
CA LEU A 167 9.22 -11.19 5.21
C LEU A 167 9.18 -12.39 4.25
N ILE A 168 8.64 -13.52 4.70
CA ILE A 168 8.54 -14.72 3.84
C ILE A 168 7.61 -14.43 2.65
N GLN A 169 6.47 -13.79 2.85
CA GLN A 169 5.55 -13.42 1.78
C GLN A 169 6.20 -12.47 0.77
N TYR A 170 6.94 -11.48 1.24
CA TYR A 170 7.66 -10.54 0.39
C TYR A 170 8.74 -11.24 -0.45
N ARG A 171 9.56 -12.10 0.16
CA ARG A 171 10.55 -12.93 -0.55
C ARG A 171 9.91 -13.82 -1.62
N LEU A 172 8.75 -14.42 -1.31
CA LEU A 172 8.03 -15.25 -2.27
C LEU A 172 7.49 -14.42 -3.45
N ALA A 173 7.04 -13.19 -3.21
CA ALA A 173 6.59 -12.29 -4.27
C ALA A 173 7.76 -11.90 -5.20
N GLN A 174 8.92 -11.55 -4.63
CA GLN A 174 10.13 -11.25 -5.41
C GLN A 174 10.61 -12.49 -6.21
N ALA A 175 10.56 -13.68 -5.61
CA ALA A 175 10.88 -14.92 -6.30
C ALA A 175 9.90 -15.22 -7.44
N ALA A 176 8.61 -14.98 -7.27
CA ALA A 176 7.60 -15.17 -8.30
C ALA A 176 7.85 -14.25 -9.50
N GLU A 177 8.22 -13.00 -9.25
CA GLU A 177 8.62 -12.05 -10.29
C GLU A 177 9.86 -12.55 -11.05
N GLN A 178 10.92 -12.96 -10.34
CA GLN A 178 12.12 -13.51 -10.98
C GLN A 178 11.85 -14.79 -11.78
N LEU A 179 10.99 -15.69 -11.28
CA LEU A 179 10.55 -16.87 -12.03
C LEU A 179 9.85 -16.48 -13.34
N TYR A 180 9.15 -15.35 -13.32
CA TYR A 180 8.42 -14.84 -14.49
C TYR A 180 9.34 -14.19 -15.53
N ILE A 181 10.34 -13.39 -15.11
CA ILE A 181 11.16 -12.56 -16.01
C ILE A 181 12.51 -13.18 -16.37
N THR A 182 12.98 -14.25 -15.68
CA THR A 182 14.30 -14.82 -15.88
C THR A 182 14.26 -16.33 -16.15
N GLN A 183 15.38 -16.85 -16.68
CA GLN A 183 15.62 -18.30 -16.83
C GLN A 183 16.52 -18.88 -15.73
N LYS A 184 16.76 -18.13 -14.65
CA LYS A 184 17.59 -18.60 -13.52
C LYS A 184 17.05 -19.90 -12.93
N SER A 185 17.94 -20.71 -12.35
CA SER A 185 17.51 -21.92 -11.63
C SER A 185 16.64 -21.57 -10.42
N VAL A 186 15.75 -22.49 -10.03
CA VAL A 186 14.92 -22.33 -8.83
C VAL A 186 15.77 -22.15 -7.56
N SER A 187 16.92 -22.83 -7.51
CA SER A 187 17.87 -22.73 -6.38
C SER A 187 18.53 -21.35 -6.34
N SER A 188 18.96 -20.80 -7.47
CA SER A 188 19.54 -19.46 -7.57
C SER A 188 18.52 -18.38 -7.13
N ILE A 189 17.28 -18.48 -7.62
CA ILE A 189 16.22 -17.55 -7.23
C ILE A 189 15.93 -17.62 -5.73
N ALA A 190 15.90 -18.82 -5.15
CA ALA A 190 15.72 -19.00 -3.72
C ALA A 190 16.82 -18.29 -2.92
N GLU A 191 18.09 -18.47 -3.29
CA GLU A 191 19.24 -17.83 -2.66
C GLU A 191 19.20 -16.31 -2.80
N GLU A 192 19.01 -15.80 -4.02
CA GLU A 192 18.95 -14.37 -4.32
C GLU A 192 17.77 -13.66 -3.64
N THR A 193 16.73 -14.39 -3.29
CA THR A 193 15.58 -13.85 -2.53
C THR A 193 15.66 -14.11 -1.03
N GLY A 194 16.83 -14.51 -0.53
CA GLY A 194 17.15 -14.62 0.90
C GLY A 194 16.66 -15.91 1.58
N PHE A 195 16.34 -16.96 0.82
CA PHE A 195 16.07 -18.27 1.40
C PHE A 195 17.37 -19.07 1.57
N THR A 196 17.64 -19.52 2.79
CA THR A 196 18.82 -20.34 3.11
C THR A 196 18.73 -21.78 2.58
N SER A 197 17.54 -22.24 2.19
CA SER A 197 17.29 -23.59 1.68
C SER A 197 16.27 -23.58 0.56
N SER A 198 16.66 -24.11 -0.61
CA SER A 198 15.75 -24.28 -1.76
C SER A 198 14.57 -25.21 -1.45
N GLY A 199 14.78 -26.22 -0.60
CA GLY A 199 13.70 -27.10 -0.15
C GLY A 199 12.66 -26.37 0.72
N TYR A 200 13.11 -25.50 1.62
CA TYR A 200 12.22 -24.65 2.43
C TYR A 200 11.47 -23.65 1.53
N PHE A 201 12.18 -23.01 0.59
CA PHE A 201 11.59 -22.14 -0.42
C PHE A 201 10.47 -22.85 -1.20
N CYS A 202 10.75 -23.99 -1.83
CA CYS A 202 9.76 -24.72 -2.63
C CYS A 202 8.50 -25.07 -1.82
N ARG A 203 8.68 -25.51 -0.56
CA ARG A 203 7.57 -25.81 0.34
C ARG A 203 6.74 -24.57 0.63
N LYS A 204 7.36 -23.42 0.96
CA LYS A 204 6.68 -22.15 1.24
C LYS A 204 6.01 -21.58 -0.02
N PHE A 205 6.66 -21.67 -1.16
CA PHE A 205 6.13 -21.23 -2.44
C PHE A 205 4.87 -22.01 -2.80
N ARG A 206 4.90 -23.35 -2.68
CA ARG A 206 3.72 -24.21 -2.92
C ARG A 206 2.59 -23.92 -1.95
N GLN A 207 2.91 -23.65 -0.68
CA GLN A 207 1.91 -23.30 0.32
C GLN A 207 1.19 -21.98 -0.03
N TYR A 208 1.91 -21.01 -0.58
CA TYR A 208 1.40 -19.66 -0.85
C TYR A 208 0.70 -19.55 -2.22
N TYR A 209 1.33 -20.11 -3.27
CA TYR A 209 0.83 -20.04 -4.66
C TYR A 209 0.05 -21.28 -5.10
N HIS A 210 -0.09 -22.31 -4.25
CA HIS A 210 -0.76 -23.58 -4.53
C HIS A 210 -0.16 -24.37 -5.71
N MET A 211 1.07 -24.06 -6.12
CA MET A 211 1.83 -24.72 -7.16
C MET A 211 3.33 -24.60 -6.90
N SER A 212 4.12 -25.50 -7.51
CA SER A 212 5.58 -25.44 -7.40
C SER A 212 6.16 -24.25 -8.21
N PRO A 213 7.39 -23.78 -7.89
CA PRO A 213 8.06 -22.75 -8.67
C PRO A 213 8.20 -23.08 -10.17
N ASN A 214 8.45 -24.36 -10.48
CA ASN A 214 8.56 -24.81 -11.87
C ASN A 214 7.22 -24.79 -12.61
N GLU A 215 6.12 -25.18 -11.94
CA GLU A 215 4.76 -25.09 -12.49
C GLU A 215 4.36 -23.63 -12.70
N TYR A 216 4.72 -22.74 -11.74
CA TYR A 216 4.47 -21.31 -11.82
C TYR A 216 5.14 -20.69 -13.05
N ARG A 217 6.42 -21.02 -13.28
CA ARG A 217 7.17 -20.59 -14.48
C ARG A 217 6.51 -21.03 -15.79
N LYS A 218 6.00 -22.26 -15.86
CA LYS A 218 5.36 -22.81 -17.07
C LYS A 218 4.01 -22.16 -17.41
N LYS A 219 3.31 -21.57 -16.44
CA LYS A 219 2.03 -20.87 -16.71
C LYS A 219 2.17 -19.63 -17.59
N LYS A 220 3.39 -19.18 -17.85
CA LYS A 220 3.72 -18.06 -18.73
C LYS A 220 3.67 -18.43 -20.22
N THR A 221 3.77 -19.71 -20.52
CA THR A 221 3.75 -20.23 -21.90
C THR A 221 2.37 -20.61 -22.30
#